data_de2e960f48ef53efceafbbc9bf34fce8
#
_entry.id   de2e960f48ef53efceafbbc9bf34fce8
#
_cell.length_a   1.000
_cell.length_b   1.000
_cell.length_c   1.000
_cell.angle_alpha   90.00
_cell.angle_beta   90.00
_cell.angle_gamma   90.00
#
_symmetry.space_group_name_H-M   'P 1'
#
loop_
_entity.id
_entity.type
_entity.pdbx_description
1 polymer ?
#
loop_
_entity_poly.entity_id
_entity_poly.type
_entity_poly.pdbx_seq_one_letter_code
_entity_poly.pdbx_strand_id
1 'polypeptide(L)'
;MSPTTTPPPAPVAAPTSKGAKRSLMSSLMDATALLRSSSFKEDSYVAAALPASELRALADLKALLATHPDPISIWGVPLNPRSPPAAADDAAPVDERADVVLLKFLRARDFRVRDAHAMVLRCAAWRAEFGADAVLDEELGFKDLEGIVAYMHGWDRDGHPVCYNAYGVFKDRDMYERVFGDGDRLARFLRWRVQVMERGVRALTLRPGGVNAIIQVTDLKDMPKRELRAASNQILSLFQDNYPEMVARKVFINVPWYFSVLFSMISPFLTERTKSKFVIAREGNVAETLYKFIRPELVPVQYGGLSRTGDLENGPPKPASEFTIKGGEKVFLEIDGIEVQTNADSSGCKETTW
;
A
#
# COMPACT_ATOMS: atom_id res chain seq x y z
N MET A 1 -83.47 9.17 24.58
CA MET A 1 -82.07 9.50 24.78
C MET A 1 -81.31 8.74 23.70
N SER A 2 -80.96 9.42 22.59
CA SER A 2 -80.24 8.83 21.48
C SER A 2 -78.73 9.13 21.63
N PRO A 3 -77.81 8.21 21.33
CA PRO A 3 -76.41 8.48 21.46
C PRO A 3 -75.89 9.22 20.21
N THR A 4 -75.21 10.31 20.44
CA THR A 4 -74.47 11.09 19.44
C THR A 4 -73.20 10.33 18.98
N THR A 5 -73.17 9.96 17.76
CA THR A 5 -71.98 9.41 17.11
C THR A 5 -71.08 10.53 16.55
N THR A 6 -69.85 10.61 17.06
CA THR A 6 -68.80 11.51 16.60
C THR A 6 -68.16 10.92 15.31
N PRO A 7 -67.90 11.70 14.24
CA PRO A 7 -67.28 11.19 13.04
C PRO A 7 -65.77 11.00 13.26
N PRO A 8 -65.13 10.05 12.52
CA PRO A 8 -63.71 9.81 12.66
C PRO A 8 -62.85 10.91 12.02
N PRO A 9 -61.64 11.15 12.55
CA PRO A 9 -60.76 12.18 12.02
C PRO A 9 -60.24 11.85 10.61
N ALA A 10 -60.08 12.89 9.80
CA ALA A 10 -59.57 12.81 8.42
C ALA A 10 -58.10 12.33 8.37
N PRO A 11 -57.68 11.62 7.32
CA PRO A 11 -56.32 11.14 7.20
C PRO A 11 -55.33 12.27 7.00
N VAL A 12 -54.30 12.29 7.83
CA VAL A 12 -53.16 13.22 7.74
C VAL A 12 -52.39 12.90 6.49
N ALA A 13 -52.25 13.88 5.58
CA ALA A 13 -51.47 13.77 4.39
C ALA A 13 -49.98 13.59 4.74
N ALA A 14 -49.37 12.54 4.22
CA ALA A 14 -47.93 12.30 4.32
C ALA A 14 -47.15 13.40 3.60
N PRO A 15 -46.01 13.87 4.13
CA PRO A 15 -45.19 14.85 3.46
C PRO A 15 -44.57 14.24 2.17
N THR A 16 -44.90 14.78 1.02
CA THR A 16 -44.25 14.47 -0.23
C THR A 16 -42.81 14.99 -0.21
N SER A 17 -41.88 14.13 0.12
CA SER A 17 -40.45 14.40 -0.10
C SER A 17 -40.15 14.42 -1.60
N LYS A 18 -40.11 15.59 -2.19
CA LYS A 18 -39.44 15.82 -3.47
C LYS A 18 -37.93 15.72 -3.24
N GLY A 19 -37.45 14.52 -2.92
CA GLY A 19 -36.03 14.17 -3.02
C GLY A 19 -35.62 14.19 -4.47
N ALA A 20 -34.84 15.20 -4.89
CA ALA A 20 -34.24 15.25 -6.19
C ALA A 20 -33.50 13.93 -6.43
N LYS A 21 -33.95 13.14 -7.40
CA LYS A 21 -33.23 11.98 -7.92
C LYS A 21 -31.94 12.51 -8.55
N ARG A 22 -30.86 12.60 -7.76
CA ARG A 22 -29.53 12.80 -8.32
C ARG A 22 -29.32 11.69 -9.34
N SER A 23 -29.05 12.07 -10.59
CA SER A 23 -28.79 11.12 -11.66
C SER A 23 -27.62 10.23 -11.23
N LEU A 24 -27.71 8.92 -11.47
CA LEU A 24 -26.60 7.97 -11.27
C LEU A 24 -25.33 8.45 -12.01
N MET A 25 -25.50 9.15 -13.13
CA MET A 25 -24.41 9.77 -13.91
C MET A 25 -23.72 10.91 -13.14
N SER A 26 -24.45 11.77 -12.42
CA SER A 26 -23.84 12.85 -11.61
C SER A 26 -23.09 12.29 -10.40
N SER A 27 -23.63 11.26 -9.74
CA SER A 27 -22.91 10.55 -8.65
C SER A 27 -21.65 9.82 -9.15
N LEU A 28 -21.67 9.32 -10.39
CA LEU A 28 -20.49 8.72 -11.03
C LEU A 28 -19.42 9.77 -11.38
N MET A 29 -19.85 10.94 -11.86
CA MET A 29 -18.94 12.05 -12.13
C MET A 29 -18.35 12.64 -10.84
N ASP A 30 -19.15 12.79 -9.80
CA ASP A 30 -18.68 13.24 -8.48
C ASP A 30 -17.67 12.26 -7.85
N ALA A 31 -17.92 10.95 -7.95
CA ALA A 31 -16.99 9.93 -7.46
C ALA A 31 -15.65 9.93 -8.22
N THR A 32 -15.70 10.12 -9.56
CA THR A 32 -14.48 10.21 -10.36
C THR A 32 -13.76 11.56 -10.19
N ALA A 33 -14.46 12.64 -9.90
CA ALA A 33 -13.87 13.95 -9.58
C ALA A 33 -13.19 13.93 -8.19
N LEU A 34 -13.81 13.30 -7.19
CA LEU A 34 -13.21 13.09 -5.86
C LEU A 34 -11.91 12.28 -5.93
N LEU A 35 -11.86 11.26 -6.80
CA LEU A 35 -10.65 10.45 -7.02
C LEU A 35 -9.55 11.20 -7.80
N ARG A 36 -9.90 12.25 -8.57
CA ARG A 36 -8.95 13.09 -9.32
C ARG A 36 -8.36 14.23 -8.50
N SER A 37 -9.04 14.68 -7.44
CA SER A 37 -8.68 15.91 -6.72
C SER A 37 -7.94 15.72 -5.41
N SER A 38 -7.81 14.49 -4.89
CA SER A 38 -7.07 14.29 -3.66
C SER A 38 -5.57 14.30 -3.95
N SER A 39 -4.92 15.41 -3.64
CA SER A 39 -3.46 15.46 -3.51
C SER A 39 -3.06 14.42 -2.45
N PHE A 40 -2.45 13.33 -2.90
CA PHE A 40 -1.86 12.36 -1.98
C PHE A 40 -0.76 13.05 -1.18
N LYS A 41 -0.89 13.05 0.14
CA LYS A 41 0.16 13.50 1.05
C LYS A 41 0.52 12.32 1.95
N GLU A 42 1.75 11.87 1.85
CA GLU A 42 2.25 10.84 2.74
C GLU A 42 2.34 11.37 4.18
N ASP A 43 2.11 10.48 5.14
CA ASP A 43 2.24 10.85 6.55
C ASP A 43 3.70 11.08 6.92
N SER A 44 3.97 12.19 7.59
CA SER A 44 5.29 12.44 8.14
C SER A 44 5.58 11.50 9.31
N TYR A 45 6.78 10.92 9.30
CA TYR A 45 7.35 10.16 10.42
C TYR A 45 8.45 10.95 11.15
N VAL A 46 8.59 12.24 10.84
CA VAL A 46 9.53 13.13 11.50
C VAL A 46 8.89 13.65 12.79
N ALA A 47 9.47 13.31 13.96
CA ALA A 47 8.91 13.66 15.25
C ALA A 47 8.65 15.17 15.42
N ALA A 48 9.56 16.01 14.95
CA ALA A 48 9.41 17.47 15.01
C ALA A 48 8.22 18.02 14.21
N ALA A 49 7.66 17.24 13.27
CA ALA A 49 6.50 17.62 12.47
C ALA A 49 5.17 17.09 13.05
N LEU A 50 5.21 16.35 14.16
CA LEU A 50 4.02 15.76 14.77
C LEU A 50 3.33 16.76 15.72
N PRO A 51 1.98 16.73 15.80
CA PRO A 51 1.25 17.43 16.84
C PRO A 51 1.66 16.98 18.25
N ALA A 52 1.59 17.87 19.23
CA ALA A 52 1.97 17.57 20.62
C ALA A 52 1.19 16.39 21.23
N SER A 53 -0.05 16.15 20.78
CA SER A 53 -0.85 14.97 21.20
C SER A 53 -0.29 13.65 20.66
N GLU A 54 0.19 13.64 19.42
CA GLU A 54 0.79 12.47 18.78
C GLU A 54 2.18 12.15 19.38
N LEU A 55 2.96 13.18 19.67
CA LEU A 55 4.24 13.03 20.38
C LEU A 55 4.04 12.42 21.77
N ARG A 56 3.03 12.88 22.52
CA ARG A 56 2.70 12.29 23.83
C ARG A 56 2.30 10.83 23.69
N ALA A 57 1.42 10.50 22.74
CA ALA A 57 1.01 9.12 22.49
C ALA A 57 2.21 8.22 22.13
N LEU A 58 3.17 8.72 21.36
CA LEU A 58 4.42 7.99 21.06
C LEU A 58 5.25 7.75 22.32
N ALA A 59 5.43 8.77 23.16
CA ALA A 59 6.15 8.65 24.43
C ALA A 59 5.46 7.67 25.39
N ASP A 60 4.14 7.72 25.49
CA ASP A 60 3.34 6.84 26.34
C ASP A 60 3.44 5.37 25.85
N LEU A 61 3.39 5.15 24.53
CA LEU A 61 3.55 3.80 23.95
C LEU A 61 4.96 3.25 24.22
N LYS A 62 6.02 4.06 24.08
CA LYS A 62 7.38 3.68 24.43
C LYS A 62 7.51 3.30 25.91
N ALA A 63 6.91 4.09 26.81
CA ALA A 63 6.92 3.81 28.24
C ALA A 63 6.25 2.50 28.57
N LEU A 64 5.10 2.19 27.94
CA LEU A 64 4.42 0.88 28.13
C LEU A 64 5.28 -0.29 27.63
N LEU A 65 5.92 -0.16 26.46
CA LEU A 65 6.76 -1.22 25.90
C LEU A 65 8.03 -1.45 26.74
N ALA A 66 8.59 -0.38 27.33
CA ALA A 66 9.77 -0.48 28.19
C ALA A 66 9.51 -1.34 29.46
N THR A 67 8.26 -1.46 29.90
CA THR A 67 7.89 -2.33 31.04
C THR A 67 7.75 -3.81 30.66
N HIS A 68 7.76 -4.13 29.36
CA HIS A 68 7.59 -5.52 28.89
C HIS A 68 8.84 -6.35 29.23
N PRO A 69 8.69 -7.56 29.80
CA PRO A 69 9.84 -8.37 30.27
C PRO A 69 10.71 -8.91 29.15
N ASP A 70 10.13 -9.16 27.97
CA ASP A 70 10.83 -9.73 26.84
C ASP A 70 11.20 -8.68 25.79
N PRO A 71 12.30 -8.89 25.03
CA PRO A 71 12.63 -8.01 23.92
C PRO A 71 11.59 -8.13 22.81
N ILE A 72 11.16 -6.97 22.30
CA ILE A 72 10.20 -6.86 21.20
C ILE A 72 10.94 -6.31 20.00
N SER A 73 10.88 -7.03 18.88
CA SER A 73 11.40 -6.58 17.59
C SER A 73 10.38 -6.82 16.50
N ILE A 74 10.19 -5.83 15.61
CA ILE A 74 9.33 -5.93 14.44
C ILE A 74 10.11 -5.38 13.24
N TRP A 75 10.15 -6.15 12.13
CA TRP A 75 10.92 -5.84 10.92
C TRP A 75 12.40 -5.56 11.18
N GLY A 76 13.01 -6.29 12.12
CA GLY A 76 14.40 -6.10 12.50
C GLY A 76 14.68 -4.79 13.28
N VAL A 77 13.62 -4.15 13.80
CA VAL A 77 13.73 -2.92 14.60
C VAL A 77 13.38 -3.24 16.05
N PRO A 78 14.32 -3.08 17.01
CA PRO A 78 14.02 -3.25 18.42
C PRO A 78 13.14 -2.09 18.91
N LEU A 79 12.02 -2.45 19.60
CA LEU A 79 11.02 -1.46 20.04
C LEU A 79 11.09 -1.14 21.54
N ASN A 80 11.71 -2.02 22.35
CA ASN A 80 11.97 -1.81 23.75
C ASN A 80 13.42 -2.17 24.10
N PRO A 81 14.41 -1.43 23.55
CA PRO A 81 15.80 -1.71 23.88
C PRO A 81 15.99 -1.60 25.39
N ARG A 82 16.55 -2.63 25.98
CA ARG A 82 16.98 -2.56 27.39
C ARG A 82 18.10 -1.52 27.45
N SER A 83 17.95 -0.55 28.32
CA SER A 83 19.06 0.37 28.62
C SER A 83 20.27 -0.47 29.00
N PRO A 84 21.46 -0.23 28.43
CA PRO A 84 22.68 -0.87 28.90
C PRO A 84 22.84 -0.57 30.40
N PRO A 85 23.41 -1.49 31.20
CA PRO A 85 23.70 -1.18 32.59
C PRO A 85 24.50 0.10 32.63
N ALA A 86 24.23 0.95 33.63
CA ALA A 86 24.64 2.38 33.76
C ALA A 86 26.17 2.64 33.81
N ALA A 87 27.01 1.81 33.23
CA ALA A 87 28.47 1.84 33.27
C ALA A 87 29.13 1.99 31.87
N ALA A 88 28.37 2.24 30.80
CA ALA A 88 28.96 2.44 29.47
C ALA A 88 28.79 3.90 29.05
N ASP A 89 29.90 4.64 29.00
CA ASP A 89 29.99 6.00 28.41
C ASP A 89 29.66 6.04 26.90
N ASP A 90 29.42 4.90 26.29
CA ASP A 90 28.90 4.74 24.93
C ASP A 90 27.43 4.28 24.96
N ALA A 91 26.51 5.21 25.24
CA ALA A 91 25.10 4.97 25.00
C ALA A 91 24.90 4.68 23.49
N ALA A 92 24.57 3.41 23.15
CA ALA A 92 24.27 3.05 21.78
C ALA A 92 23.23 4.03 21.22
N PRO A 93 23.43 4.57 20.01
CA PRO A 93 22.53 5.55 19.44
C PRO A 93 21.10 4.96 19.40
N VAL A 94 20.13 5.74 19.86
CA VAL A 94 18.71 5.36 19.82
C VAL A 94 18.35 5.05 18.37
N ASP A 95 17.85 3.86 18.12
CA ASP A 95 17.42 3.49 16.76
C ASP A 95 16.16 4.28 16.37
N GLU A 96 16.34 5.34 15.58
CA GLU A 96 15.25 6.21 15.11
C GLU A 96 14.16 5.46 14.33
N ARG A 97 14.44 4.24 13.86
CA ARG A 97 13.46 3.40 13.17
C ARG A 97 12.34 2.96 14.11
N ALA A 98 12.61 2.86 15.41
CA ALA A 98 11.60 2.50 16.40
C ALA A 98 10.43 3.48 16.40
N ASP A 99 10.69 4.79 16.30
CA ASP A 99 9.64 5.80 16.25
C ASP A 99 8.76 5.67 15.01
N VAL A 100 9.36 5.40 13.86
CA VAL A 100 8.62 5.16 12.61
C VAL A 100 7.71 3.94 12.74
N VAL A 101 8.24 2.83 13.25
CA VAL A 101 7.45 1.60 13.45
C VAL A 101 6.30 1.85 14.43
N LEU A 102 6.57 2.44 15.59
CA LEU A 102 5.55 2.72 16.61
C LEU A 102 4.46 3.68 16.11
N LEU A 103 4.83 4.69 15.32
CA LEU A 103 3.87 5.60 14.70
C LEU A 103 2.93 4.90 13.72
N LYS A 104 3.39 3.85 13.02
CA LYS A 104 2.50 3.03 12.18
C LYS A 104 1.40 2.35 13.00
N PHE A 105 1.75 1.76 14.13
CA PHE A 105 0.79 1.13 15.03
C PHE A 105 -0.16 2.14 15.68
N LEU A 106 0.35 3.29 16.10
CA LEU A 106 -0.47 4.38 16.64
C LEU A 106 -1.49 4.89 15.62
N ARG A 107 -1.06 5.15 14.39
CA ARG A 107 -1.96 5.59 13.30
C ARG A 107 -3.02 4.56 12.95
N ALA A 108 -2.65 3.29 12.94
CA ALA A 108 -3.60 2.19 12.70
C ALA A 108 -4.66 2.05 13.82
N ARG A 109 -4.48 2.75 14.94
CA ARG A 109 -5.39 2.74 16.10
C ARG A 109 -5.82 4.16 16.52
N ASP A 110 -5.77 5.14 15.60
CA ASP A 110 -6.16 6.52 15.81
C ASP A 110 -5.51 7.13 17.08
N PHE A 111 -4.23 6.83 17.30
CA PHE A 111 -3.43 7.23 18.47
C PHE A 111 -4.00 6.79 19.83
N ARG A 112 -4.86 5.76 19.84
CA ARG A 112 -5.28 5.11 21.08
C ARG A 112 -4.17 4.20 21.61
N VAL A 113 -3.37 4.72 22.53
CA VAL A 113 -2.13 4.10 23.00
C VAL A 113 -2.29 2.65 23.46
N ARG A 114 -3.34 2.33 24.25
CA ARG A 114 -3.60 0.96 24.73
C ARG A 114 -3.91 -0.01 23.58
N ASP A 115 -4.66 0.44 22.59
CA ASP A 115 -5.01 -0.37 21.42
C ASP A 115 -3.78 -0.60 20.53
N ALA A 116 -2.95 0.43 20.36
CA ALA A 116 -1.69 0.33 19.64
C ALA A 116 -0.71 -0.62 20.34
N HIS A 117 -0.56 -0.49 21.67
CA HIS A 117 0.25 -1.38 22.47
C HIS A 117 -0.18 -2.86 22.31
N ALA A 118 -1.49 -3.14 22.46
CA ALA A 118 -2.01 -4.48 22.27
C ALA A 118 -1.78 -5.01 20.84
N MET A 119 -1.83 -4.11 19.82
CA MET A 119 -1.54 -4.50 18.44
C MET A 119 -0.06 -4.82 18.23
N VAL A 120 0.86 -4.04 18.81
CA VAL A 120 2.32 -4.32 18.76
C VAL A 120 2.61 -5.70 19.33
N LEU A 121 2.09 -6.00 20.51
CA LEU A 121 2.35 -7.30 21.17
C LEU A 121 1.77 -8.47 20.36
N ARG A 122 0.53 -8.35 19.83
CA ARG A 122 -0.04 -9.38 18.96
C ARG A 122 0.76 -9.58 17.68
N CYS A 123 1.21 -8.48 17.05
CA CYS A 123 2.05 -8.56 15.86
C CYS A 123 3.38 -9.23 16.14
N ALA A 124 4.05 -8.90 17.24
CA ALA A 124 5.31 -9.52 17.62
C ALA A 124 5.13 -11.02 17.89
N ALA A 125 4.10 -11.42 18.64
CA ALA A 125 3.77 -12.82 18.89
C ALA A 125 3.46 -13.57 17.59
N TRP A 126 2.63 -12.99 16.71
CA TRP A 126 2.34 -13.57 15.41
C TRP A 126 3.60 -13.74 14.55
N ARG A 127 4.49 -12.74 14.52
CA ARG A 127 5.76 -12.84 13.76
C ARG A 127 6.61 -13.99 14.23
N ALA A 128 6.72 -14.19 15.54
CA ALA A 128 7.47 -15.29 16.14
C ALA A 128 6.83 -16.65 15.80
N GLU A 129 5.51 -16.80 15.97
CA GLU A 129 4.77 -18.04 15.68
C GLU A 129 4.78 -18.36 14.18
N PHE A 130 4.56 -17.38 13.33
CA PHE A 130 4.56 -17.53 11.88
C PHE A 130 5.96 -17.75 11.31
N GLY A 131 7.01 -17.32 12.00
CA GLY A 131 8.40 -17.30 11.51
C GLY A 131 8.60 -16.25 10.40
N ALA A 132 7.92 -15.08 10.52
CA ALA A 132 7.89 -14.07 9.45
C ALA A 132 9.28 -13.51 9.14
N ASP A 133 10.19 -13.46 10.10
CA ASP A 133 11.54 -12.90 9.90
C ASP A 133 12.45 -13.83 9.08
N ALA A 134 12.13 -15.14 9.03
CA ALA A 134 12.86 -16.15 8.25
C ALA A 134 12.17 -16.53 6.94
N VAL A 135 10.95 -16.01 6.67
CA VAL A 135 10.13 -16.44 5.53
C VAL A 135 10.77 -16.20 4.16
N LEU A 136 11.72 -15.26 4.07
CA LEU A 136 12.40 -14.93 2.81
C LEU A 136 13.32 -16.05 2.30
N ASP A 137 13.81 -16.91 3.23
CA ASP A 137 14.71 -18.00 2.91
C ASP A 137 13.97 -19.31 2.59
N GLU A 138 12.63 -19.28 2.58
CA GLU A 138 11.81 -20.47 2.37
C GLU A 138 11.52 -20.74 0.89
N GLU A 139 11.63 -22.02 0.50
CA GLU A 139 11.20 -22.51 -0.81
C GLU A 139 9.73 -22.94 -0.75
N LEU A 140 8.82 -22.06 -1.20
CA LEU A 140 7.38 -22.26 -1.10
C LEU A 140 6.73 -22.85 -2.36
N GLY A 141 7.52 -23.07 -3.43
CA GLY A 141 7.07 -23.74 -4.66
C GLY A 141 6.22 -22.87 -5.59
N PHE A 142 6.32 -21.54 -5.50
CA PHE A 142 5.55 -20.60 -6.33
C PHE A 142 6.43 -19.77 -7.28
N LYS A 143 7.61 -20.28 -7.66
CA LYS A 143 8.51 -19.57 -8.60
C LYS A 143 7.84 -19.23 -9.94
N ASP A 144 6.95 -20.07 -10.41
CA ASP A 144 6.18 -19.86 -11.63
C ASP A 144 5.08 -18.79 -11.50
N LEU A 145 4.74 -18.38 -10.30
CA LEU A 145 3.80 -17.28 -10.01
C LEU A 145 4.52 -15.94 -9.73
N GLU A 146 5.83 -15.97 -9.55
CA GLU A 146 6.63 -14.75 -9.41
C GLU A 146 6.63 -13.97 -10.73
N GLY A 147 6.51 -12.66 -10.67
CA GLY A 147 6.34 -11.81 -11.85
C GLY A 147 4.95 -11.86 -12.50
N ILE A 148 4.06 -12.77 -12.07
CA ILE A 148 2.70 -12.95 -12.62
C ILE A 148 1.65 -12.57 -11.60
N VAL A 149 1.60 -13.25 -10.43
CA VAL A 149 0.51 -13.14 -9.47
C VAL A 149 0.77 -12.10 -8.40
N ALA A 150 1.96 -12.14 -7.79
CA ALA A 150 2.34 -11.17 -6.78
C ALA A 150 3.86 -11.03 -6.74
N TYR A 151 4.34 -9.81 -6.88
CA TYR A 151 5.77 -9.55 -6.97
C TYR A 151 6.10 -8.09 -6.69
N MET A 152 7.32 -7.84 -6.23
CA MET A 152 7.89 -6.51 -6.14
C MET A 152 8.56 -6.16 -7.46
N HIS A 153 8.30 -4.96 -8.01
CA HIS A 153 8.91 -4.52 -9.26
C HIS A 153 8.91 -3.00 -9.37
N GLY A 154 10.08 -2.42 -9.47
CA GLY A 154 10.26 -0.97 -9.63
C GLY A 154 9.95 -0.13 -8.41
N TRP A 155 10.08 1.17 -8.63
CA TRP A 155 9.87 2.21 -7.63
C TRP A 155 9.04 3.33 -8.25
N ASP A 156 8.28 4.02 -7.41
CA ASP A 156 7.63 5.26 -7.84
C ASP A 156 8.65 6.43 -7.88
N ARG A 157 8.17 7.62 -8.26
CA ARG A 157 9.02 8.81 -8.37
C ARG A 157 9.54 9.31 -7.02
N ASP A 158 8.90 8.92 -5.93
CA ASP A 158 9.26 9.27 -4.55
C ASP A 158 10.12 8.18 -3.89
N GLY A 159 10.43 7.10 -4.61
CA GLY A 159 11.29 6.00 -4.17
C GLY A 159 10.56 4.85 -3.46
N HIS A 160 9.22 4.84 -3.43
CA HIS A 160 8.48 3.73 -2.84
C HIS A 160 8.57 2.49 -3.73
N PRO A 161 8.92 1.33 -3.17
CA PRO A 161 8.89 0.07 -3.92
C PRO A 161 7.45 -0.28 -4.30
N VAL A 162 7.27 -0.85 -5.50
CA VAL A 162 5.94 -1.15 -6.05
C VAL A 162 5.68 -2.65 -6.00
N CYS A 163 4.57 -3.03 -5.35
CA CYS A 163 4.06 -4.40 -5.30
C CYS A 163 2.90 -4.56 -6.29
N TYR A 164 3.03 -5.45 -7.25
CA TYR A 164 1.98 -5.82 -8.19
C TYR A 164 1.24 -7.05 -7.72
N ASN A 165 -0.10 -7.06 -7.92
CA ASN A 165 -0.97 -8.18 -7.60
C ASN A 165 -1.94 -8.40 -8.77
N ALA A 166 -1.88 -9.57 -9.42
CA ALA A 166 -2.74 -9.92 -10.55
C ALA A 166 -3.26 -11.34 -10.37
N TYR A 167 -4.53 -11.45 -10.00
CA TYR A 167 -5.17 -12.73 -9.67
C TYR A 167 -5.97 -13.35 -10.81
N GLY A 168 -5.90 -12.77 -12.03
CA GLY A 168 -6.64 -13.23 -13.19
C GLY A 168 -6.28 -14.65 -13.64
N VAL A 169 -5.03 -15.07 -13.40
CA VAL A 169 -4.57 -16.44 -13.71
C VAL A 169 -5.41 -17.53 -13.02
N PHE A 170 -5.99 -17.24 -11.87
CA PHE A 170 -6.84 -18.18 -11.12
C PHE A 170 -8.25 -18.36 -11.71
N LYS A 171 -8.53 -17.73 -12.85
CA LYS A 171 -9.69 -18.08 -13.70
C LYS A 171 -9.52 -19.49 -14.30
N ASP A 172 -8.28 -19.90 -14.51
CA ASP A 172 -7.95 -21.28 -14.85
C ASP A 172 -8.20 -22.19 -13.66
N ARG A 173 -8.99 -23.27 -13.89
CA ARG A 173 -9.43 -24.16 -12.82
C ARG A 173 -8.29 -24.99 -12.25
N ASP A 174 -7.37 -25.46 -13.08
CA ASP A 174 -6.27 -26.30 -12.64
C ASP A 174 -5.29 -25.49 -11.81
N MET A 175 -5.03 -24.24 -12.22
CA MET A 175 -4.24 -23.29 -11.44
C MET A 175 -4.91 -22.95 -10.10
N TYR A 176 -6.22 -22.75 -10.10
CA TYR A 176 -6.97 -22.51 -8.86
C TYR A 176 -6.87 -23.69 -7.90
N GLU A 177 -7.15 -24.92 -8.37
CA GLU A 177 -7.07 -26.13 -7.56
C GLU A 177 -5.64 -26.40 -7.04
N ARG A 178 -4.63 -26.11 -7.84
CA ARG A 178 -3.24 -26.24 -7.43
C ARG A 178 -2.89 -25.36 -6.23
N VAL A 179 -3.48 -24.16 -6.16
CA VAL A 179 -3.13 -23.14 -5.15
C VAL A 179 -4.13 -23.11 -3.98
N PHE A 180 -5.42 -23.38 -4.23
CA PHE A 180 -6.50 -23.20 -3.26
C PHE A 180 -7.33 -24.48 -3.02
N GLY A 181 -6.95 -25.60 -3.61
CA GLY A 181 -7.74 -26.83 -3.59
C GLY A 181 -7.96 -27.44 -2.20
N ASP A 182 -7.11 -27.08 -1.23
CA ASP A 182 -7.25 -27.48 0.18
C ASP A 182 -6.66 -26.42 1.11
N GLY A 183 -6.83 -26.65 2.43
CA GLY A 183 -6.37 -25.73 3.47
C GLY A 183 -4.86 -25.57 3.52
N ASP A 184 -4.09 -26.63 3.28
CA ASP A 184 -2.63 -26.60 3.31
C ASP A 184 -2.04 -25.83 2.14
N ARG A 185 -2.64 -25.96 0.96
CA ARG A 185 -2.28 -25.19 -0.24
C ARG A 185 -2.56 -23.71 -0.02
N LEU A 186 -3.74 -23.39 0.51
CA LEU A 186 -4.08 -22.01 0.85
C LEU A 186 -3.12 -21.44 1.91
N ALA A 187 -2.81 -22.19 2.97
CA ALA A 187 -1.87 -21.76 4.00
C ALA A 187 -0.48 -21.48 3.42
N ARG A 188 0.01 -22.34 2.50
CA ARG A 188 1.28 -22.14 1.79
C ARG A 188 1.24 -20.90 0.90
N PHE A 189 0.12 -20.65 0.22
CA PHE A 189 -0.06 -19.45 -0.58
C PHE A 189 -0.06 -18.18 0.29
N LEU A 190 -0.74 -18.20 1.44
CA LEU A 190 -0.71 -17.08 2.39
C LEU A 190 0.71 -16.83 2.90
N ARG A 191 1.49 -17.88 3.15
CA ARG A 191 2.88 -17.78 3.54
C ARG A 191 3.73 -17.14 2.45
N TRP A 192 3.53 -17.52 1.19
CA TRP A 192 4.17 -16.87 0.05
C TRP A 192 3.76 -15.41 -0.10
N ARG A 193 2.50 -15.05 0.17
CA ARG A 193 2.05 -13.65 0.17
C ARG A 193 2.77 -12.82 1.22
N VAL A 194 3.02 -13.40 2.40
CA VAL A 194 3.85 -12.78 3.44
C VAL A 194 5.29 -12.62 2.94
N GLN A 195 5.85 -13.62 2.30
CA GLN A 195 7.20 -13.55 1.73
C GLN A 195 7.34 -12.37 0.73
N VAL A 196 6.37 -12.19 -0.15
CA VAL A 196 6.36 -11.04 -1.08
C VAL A 196 6.26 -9.70 -0.33
N MET A 197 5.45 -9.63 0.74
CA MET A 197 5.32 -8.43 1.56
C MET A 197 6.64 -8.13 2.30
N GLU A 198 7.28 -9.13 2.89
CA GLU A 198 8.57 -8.97 3.60
C GLU A 198 9.70 -8.53 2.63
N ARG A 199 9.68 -8.96 1.36
CA ARG A 199 10.59 -8.40 0.33
C ARG A 199 10.38 -6.89 0.18
N GLY A 200 9.12 -6.44 0.14
CA GLY A 200 8.78 -5.02 0.08
C GLY A 200 9.22 -4.27 1.33
N VAL A 201 8.98 -4.82 2.52
CA VAL A 201 9.39 -4.22 3.80
C VAL A 201 10.92 -4.09 3.89
N ARG A 202 11.66 -5.11 3.43
CA ARG A 202 13.14 -5.07 3.41
C ARG A 202 13.70 -3.94 2.54
N ALA A 203 12.96 -3.49 1.53
CA ALA A 203 13.32 -2.36 0.67
C ALA A 203 13.03 -0.99 1.31
N LEU A 204 12.37 -0.93 2.46
CA LEU A 204 12.07 0.31 3.17
C LEU A 204 13.23 0.74 4.07
N THR A 205 13.39 2.04 4.23
CA THR A 205 14.39 2.60 5.17
C THR A 205 13.92 2.55 6.61
N LEU A 206 12.60 2.63 6.84
CA LEU A 206 11.94 2.74 8.13
C LEU A 206 12.52 3.86 9.01
N ARG A 207 13.01 4.96 8.41
CA ARG A 207 13.62 6.11 9.08
C ARG A 207 12.77 7.37 8.93
N PRO A 208 12.84 8.31 9.87
CA PRO A 208 12.25 9.63 9.70
C PRO A 208 12.72 10.29 8.40
N GLY A 209 11.78 10.79 7.59
CA GLY A 209 12.10 11.41 6.30
C GLY A 209 12.51 10.43 5.18
N GLY A 210 12.59 9.14 5.47
CA GLY A 210 12.89 8.11 4.48
C GLY A 210 11.65 7.46 3.89
N VAL A 211 11.88 6.46 3.03
CA VAL A 211 10.80 5.67 2.41
C VAL A 211 10.27 4.65 3.41
N ASN A 212 9.01 4.79 3.80
CA ASN A 212 8.42 4.04 4.92
C ASN A 212 7.19 3.21 4.52
N ALA A 213 6.80 3.21 3.25
CA ALA A 213 5.65 2.48 2.75
C ALA A 213 5.88 1.99 1.32
N ILE A 214 5.04 1.08 0.85
CA ILE A 214 5.04 0.54 -0.52
C ILE A 214 3.86 1.10 -1.32
N ILE A 215 3.96 1.08 -2.64
CA ILE A 215 2.83 1.23 -3.55
C ILE A 215 2.26 -0.16 -3.83
N GLN A 216 0.95 -0.31 -3.74
CA GLN A 216 0.27 -1.56 -4.07
C GLN A 216 -0.57 -1.37 -5.34
N VAL A 217 -0.19 -2.04 -6.42
CA VAL A 217 -0.96 -2.11 -7.68
C VAL A 217 -1.74 -3.43 -7.70
N THR A 218 -3.05 -3.36 -7.90
CA THR A 218 -3.91 -4.55 -7.99
C THR A 218 -4.64 -4.56 -9.32
N ASP A 219 -4.32 -5.54 -10.14
CA ASP A 219 -5.00 -5.80 -11.41
C ASP A 219 -6.28 -6.62 -11.18
N LEU A 220 -7.41 -6.04 -11.60
CA LEU A 220 -8.72 -6.67 -11.48
C LEU A 220 -9.17 -7.39 -12.76
N LYS A 221 -8.31 -7.42 -13.80
CA LYS A 221 -8.58 -8.14 -15.04
C LYS A 221 -8.76 -9.63 -14.76
N ASP A 222 -9.84 -10.19 -15.27
CA ASP A 222 -10.17 -11.63 -15.19
C ASP A 222 -10.18 -12.24 -13.78
N MET A 223 -10.11 -11.44 -12.71
CA MET A 223 -10.11 -11.94 -11.34
C MET A 223 -11.41 -12.71 -11.00
N PRO A 224 -11.34 -13.99 -10.62
CA PRO A 224 -12.49 -14.81 -10.25
C PRO A 224 -12.97 -14.44 -8.83
N LYS A 225 -13.95 -13.53 -8.76
CA LYS A 225 -14.35 -12.86 -7.51
C LYS A 225 -15.00 -13.79 -6.47
N ARG A 226 -15.78 -14.78 -6.93
CA ARG A 226 -16.47 -15.71 -6.02
C ARG A 226 -15.48 -16.67 -5.40
N GLU A 227 -14.67 -17.28 -6.25
CA GLU A 227 -13.70 -18.31 -5.92
C GLU A 227 -12.62 -17.75 -4.97
N LEU A 228 -12.09 -16.57 -5.28
CA LEU A 228 -11.04 -15.94 -4.49
C LEU A 228 -11.53 -15.17 -3.24
N ARG A 229 -12.84 -15.13 -2.97
CA ARG A 229 -13.38 -14.33 -1.86
C ARG A 229 -12.80 -14.74 -0.51
N ALA A 230 -12.73 -16.03 -0.25
CA ALA A 230 -12.22 -16.56 1.02
C ALA A 230 -10.72 -16.25 1.17
N ALA A 231 -9.91 -16.55 0.14
CA ALA A 231 -8.48 -16.26 0.12
C ALA A 231 -8.19 -14.75 0.25
N SER A 232 -8.94 -13.92 -0.48
CA SER A 232 -8.79 -12.45 -0.40
C SER A 232 -9.09 -11.91 1.01
N ASN A 233 -10.13 -12.42 1.68
CA ASN A 233 -10.46 -12.02 3.03
C ASN A 233 -9.36 -12.42 4.02
N GLN A 234 -8.79 -13.61 3.89
CA GLN A 234 -7.70 -14.06 4.75
C GLN A 234 -6.43 -13.24 4.51
N ILE A 235 -6.07 -12.96 3.25
CA ILE A 235 -4.95 -12.07 2.91
C ILE A 235 -5.16 -10.68 3.52
N LEU A 236 -6.36 -10.12 3.38
CA LEU A 236 -6.68 -8.79 3.89
C LEU A 236 -6.56 -8.73 5.41
N SER A 237 -7.17 -9.69 6.14
CA SER A 237 -7.08 -9.76 7.60
C SER A 237 -5.63 -9.90 8.06
N LEU A 238 -4.87 -10.81 7.46
CA LEU A 238 -3.47 -11.03 7.79
C LEU A 238 -2.63 -9.76 7.66
N PHE A 239 -2.81 -9.00 6.57
CA PHE A 239 -2.05 -7.77 6.37
C PHE A 239 -2.57 -6.60 7.22
N GLN A 240 -3.87 -6.49 7.47
CA GLN A 240 -4.42 -5.47 8.36
C GLN A 240 -3.94 -5.63 9.81
N ASP A 241 -3.81 -6.87 10.26
CA ASP A 241 -3.44 -7.15 11.64
C ASP A 241 -1.93 -7.02 11.89
N ASN A 242 -1.10 -7.32 10.87
CA ASN A 242 0.34 -7.47 11.05
C ASN A 242 1.21 -6.49 10.27
N TYR A 243 0.64 -5.74 9.30
CA TYR A 243 1.38 -4.77 8.47
C TYR A 243 0.69 -3.39 8.45
N PRO A 244 0.53 -2.75 9.63
CA PRO A 244 -0.15 -1.46 9.71
C PRO A 244 0.61 -0.38 8.95
N GLU A 245 -0.15 0.47 8.23
CA GLU A 245 0.35 1.64 7.50
C GLU A 245 1.55 1.36 6.56
N MET A 246 1.60 0.12 6.01
CA MET A 246 2.64 -0.26 5.05
C MET A 246 2.35 0.15 3.62
N VAL A 247 1.14 0.60 3.31
CA VAL A 247 0.75 0.97 1.95
C VAL A 247 0.52 2.47 1.87
N ALA A 248 1.38 3.17 1.12
CA ALA A 248 1.25 4.59 0.82
C ALA A 248 0.10 4.84 -0.18
N ARG A 249 0.03 4.03 -1.24
CA ARG A 249 -0.96 4.19 -2.32
C ARG A 249 -1.50 2.84 -2.77
N LYS A 250 -2.82 2.75 -2.94
CA LYS A 250 -3.52 1.56 -3.47
C LYS A 250 -4.04 1.87 -4.87
N VAL A 251 -3.45 1.25 -5.86
CA VAL A 251 -3.77 1.48 -7.28
C VAL A 251 -4.52 0.27 -7.80
N PHE A 252 -5.78 0.47 -8.20
CA PHE A 252 -6.59 -0.55 -8.86
C PHE A 252 -6.60 -0.29 -10.35
N ILE A 253 -6.13 -1.27 -11.14
CA ILE A 253 -6.07 -1.18 -12.59
C ILE A 253 -7.01 -2.19 -13.24
N ASN A 254 -7.34 -1.97 -14.51
CA ASN A 254 -8.30 -2.75 -15.26
C ASN A 254 -9.63 -2.91 -14.50
N VAL A 255 -10.07 -1.84 -13.84
CA VAL A 255 -11.30 -1.88 -13.06
C VAL A 255 -12.51 -1.98 -13.98
N PRO A 256 -13.44 -2.92 -13.72
CA PRO A 256 -14.66 -3.02 -14.51
C PRO A 256 -15.55 -1.80 -14.30
N TRP A 257 -16.42 -1.51 -15.28
CA TRP A 257 -17.28 -0.32 -15.29
C TRP A 257 -18.14 -0.14 -14.02
N TYR A 258 -18.58 -1.25 -13.41
CA TYR A 258 -19.41 -1.21 -12.20
C TYR A 258 -18.60 -0.93 -10.91
N PHE A 259 -17.28 -0.95 -10.95
CA PHE A 259 -16.43 -0.70 -9.78
C PHE A 259 -16.65 0.71 -9.22
N SER A 260 -16.88 1.70 -10.08
CA SER A 260 -17.18 3.08 -9.64
C SER A 260 -18.45 3.16 -8.82
N VAL A 261 -19.48 2.36 -9.17
CA VAL A 261 -20.71 2.27 -8.40
C VAL A 261 -20.45 1.62 -7.04
N LEU A 262 -19.72 0.50 -7.04
CA LEU A 262 -19.35 -0.18 -5.80
C LEU A 262 -18.51 0.75 -4.89
N PHE A 263 -17.53 1.44 -5.44
CA PHE A 263 -16.71 2.37 -4.68
C PHE A 263 -17.52 3.53 -4.10
N SER A 264 -18.47 4.09 -4.85
CA SER A 264 -19.35 5.16 -4.35
C SER A 264 -20.25 4.69 -3.19
N MET A 265 -20.63 3.41 -3.17
CA MET A 265 -21.41 2.84 -2.07
C MET A 265 -20.59 2.66 -0.77
N ILE A 266 -19.31 2.32 -0.88
CA ILE A 266 -18.43 2.12 0.28
C ILE A 266 -17.73 3.42 0.73
N SER A 267 -17.60 4.39 -0.17
CA SER A 267 -16.88 5.65 0.07
C SER A 267 -17.36 6.42 1.31
N PRO A 268 -18.66 6.51 1.63
CA PRO A 268 -19.11 7.18 2.86
C PRO A 268 -18.57 6.57 4.16
N PHE A 269 -18.17 5.30 4.13
CA PHE A 269 -17.63 4.58 5.29
C PHE A 269 -16.09 4.65 5.37
N LEU A 270 -15.44 5.25 4.38
CA LEU A 270 -14.00 5.43 4.34
C LEU A 270 -13.64 6.84 4.83
N THR A 271 -12.57 6.94 5.63
CA THR A 271 -12.02 8.24 6.01
C THR A 271 -11.43 8.94 4.77
N GLU A 272 -11.36 10.28 4.78
CA GLU A 272 -10.73 11.05 3.70
C GLU A 272 -9.26 10.63 3.49
N ARG A 273 -8.56 10.33 4.56
CA ARG A 273 -7.20 9.77 4.52
C ARG A 273 -7.14 8.44 3.77
N THR A 274 -8.07 7.54 4.01
CA THR A 274 -8.14 6.27 3.29
C THR A 274 -8.47 6.50 1.82
N LYS A 275 -9.43 7.37 1.51
CA LYS A 275 -9.82 7.71 0.13
C LYS A 275 -8.65 8.28 -0.67
N SER A 276 -7.84 9.16 -0.07
CA SER A 276 -6.71 9.79 -0.75
C SER A 276 -5.63 8.79 -1.21
N LYS A 277 -5.58 7.62 -0.58
CA LYS A 277 -4.65 6.55 -0.97
C LYS A 277 -5.12 5.75 -2.20
N PHE A 278 -6.38 5.89 -2.65
CA PHE A 278 -6.91 5.11 -3.76
C PHE A 278 -6.67 5.79 -5.10
N VAL A 279 -6.12 5.03 -6.05
CA VAL A 279 -6.02 5.41 -7.46
C VAL A 279 -6.72 4.35 -8.29
N ILE A 280 -7.53 4.77 -9.28
CA ILE A 280 -8.34 3.87 -10.08
C ILE A 280 -8.09 4.13 -11.57
N ALA A 281 -7.70 3.08 -12.30
CA ALA A 281 -7.53 3.10 -13.73
C ALA A 281 -8.45 2.06 -14.41
N ARG A 282 -9.22 2.51 -15.40
CA ARG A 282 -10.01 1.63 -16.27
C ARG A 282 -9.11 0.96 -17.31
N GLU A 283 -9.61 -0.10 -17.90
CA GLU A 283 -8.99 -0.69 -19.08
C GLU A 283 -8.77 0.39 -20.17
N GLY A 284 -7.62 0.38 -20.82
CA GLY A 284 -7.19 1.40 -21.77
C GLY A 284 -6.45 2.60 -21.18
N ASN A 285 -6.60 2.90 -19.87
CA ASN A 285 -5.94 4.05 -19.23
C ASN A 285 -4.89 3.64 -18.18
N VAL A 286 -4.47 2.37 -18.20
CA VAL A 286 -3.57 1.81 -17.17
C VAL A 286 -2.20 2.48 -17.23
N ALA A 287 -1.55 2.45 -18.39
CA ALA A 287 -0.22 3.03 -18.59
C ALA A 287 -0.20 4.52 -18.22
N GLU A 288 -1.11 5.33 -18.79
CA GLU A 288 -1.21 6.76 -18.49
C GLU A 288 -1.39 7.04 -16.99
N THR A 289 -2.17 6.20 -16.31
CA THR A 289 -2.39 6.36 -14.86
C THR A 289 -1.14 6.02 -14.06
N LEU A 290 -0.45 4.93 -14.40
CA LEU A 290 0.79 4.52 -13.72
C LEU A 290 1.91 5.55 -13.94
N TYR A 291 2.05 6.11 -15.13
CA TYR A 291 3.07 7.11 -15.47
C TYR A 291 2.97 8.42 -14.67
N LYS A 292 1.83 8.70 -14.06
CA LYS A 292 1.68 9.88 -13.16
C LYS A 292 2.56 9.80 -11.92
N PHE A 293 2.95 8.59 -11.50
CA PHE A 293 3.75 8.39 -10.29
C PHE A 293 4.87 7.37 -10.45
N ILE A 294 4.89 6.53 -11.50
CA ILE A 294 5.99 5.61 -11.83
C ILE A 294 6.57 6.03 -13.17
N ARG A 295 7.88 6.02 -13.32
CA ARG A 295 8.51 6.27 -14.59
C ARG A 295 8.24 5.13 -15.57
N PRO A 296 8.02 5.40 -16.88
CA PRO A 296 7.71 4.36 -17.87
C PRO A 296 8.70 3.20 -17.91
N GLU A 297 9.99 3.50 -17.74
CA GLU A 297 11.07 2.51 -17.71
C GLU A 297 11.02 1.58 -16.49
N LEU A 298 10.22 1.90 -15.47
CA LEU A 298 10.03 1.08 -14.25
C LEU A 298 8.63 0.43 -14.19
N VAL A 299 7.78 0.69 -15.18
CA VAL A 299 6.47 0.03 -15.29
C VAL A 299 6.65 -1.27 -16.10
N PRO A 300 6.06 -2.41 -15.64
CA PRO A 300 6.11 -3.66 -16.38
C PRO A 300 5.51 -3.55 -17.79
N VAL A 301 6.11 -4.25 -18.76
CA VAL A 301 5.64 -4.25 -20.18
C VAL A 301 4.18 -4.65 -20.33
N GLN A 302 3.67 -5.57 -19.48
CA GLN A 302 2.26 -5.99 -19.52
C GLN A 302 1.28 -4.86 -19.14
N TYR A 303 1.75 -3.79 -18.53
CA TYR A 303 0.98 -2.59 -18.18
C TYR A 303 1.34 -1.38 -19.03
N GLY A 304 2.00 -1.62 -20.16
CA GLY A 304 2.37 -0.61 -21.15
C GLY A 304 3.72 0.07 -20.91
N GLY A 305 4.48 -0.35 -19.89
CA GLY A 305 5.82 0.19 -19.61
C GLY A 305 6.92 -0.50 -20.40
N LEU A 306 8.17 -0.20 -20.03
CA LEU A 306 9.37 -0.67 -20.73
C LEU A 306 10.18 -1.71 -19.92
N SER A 307 9.81 -1.97 -18.66
CA SER A 307 10.56 -2.86 -17.79
C SER A 307 10.12 -4.31 -17.89
N ARG A 308 11.08 -5.23 -17.95
CA ARG A 308 10.86 -6.67 -17.91
C ARG A 308 11.13 -7.22 -16.51
N THR A 309 10.51 -8.34 -16.15
CA THR A 309 10.78 -9.02 -14.88
C THR A 309 12.26 -9.41 -14.81
N GLY A 310 12.93 -9.02 -13.71
CA GLY A 310 14.37 -9.25 -13.54
C GLY A 310 15.28 -8.04 -13.79
N ASP A 311 14.79 -6.97 -14.45
CA ASP A 311 15.60 -5.79 -14.79
C ASP A 311 15.99 -4.91 -13.59
N LEU A 312 15.48 -5.19 -12.38
CA LEU A 312 15.50 -4.25 -11.26
C LEU A 312 16.29 -4.74 -10.03
N GLU A 313 17.36 -5.50 -10.25
CA GLU A 313 18.19 -5.99 -9.14
C GLU A 313 19.05 -4.90 -8.46
N ASN A 314 19.12 -3.69 -9.02
CA ASN A 314 20.10 -2.66 -8.63
C ASN A 314 19.59 -1.56 -7.70
N GLY A 315 18.45 -1.75 -7.00
CA GLY A 315 17.90 -0.78 -6.05
C GLY A 315 17.15 0.41 -6.71
N PRO A 316 16.60 1.33 -5.91
CA PRO A 316 15.87 2.48 -6.44
C PRO A 316 16.78 3.35 -7.30
N PRO A 317 16.27 3.92 -8.41
CA PRO A 317 17.05 4.81 -9.24
C PRO A 317 17.53 6.01 -8.41
N LYS A 318 18.80 6.33 -8.53
CA LYS A 318 19.37 7.52 -7.89
C LYS A 318 18.64 8.77 -8.38
N PRO A 319 18.36 9.75 -7.49
CA PRO A 319 17.78 11.01 -7.92
C PRO A 319 18.65 11.67 -9.00
N ALA A 320 18.02 12.33 -9.96
CA ALA A 320 18.70 12.94 -11.12
C ALA A 320 19.82 13.94 -10.72
N SER A 321 19.78 14.49 -9.50
CA SER A 321 20.82 15.33 -8.92
C SER A 321 22.17 14.64 -8.65
N GLU A 322 22.22 13.30 -8.64
CA GLU A 322 23.45 12.52 -8.45
C GLU A 322 24.18 12.15 -9.75
N PHE A 323 23.57 12.45 -10.90
CA PHE A 323 24.23 12.25 -12.19
C PHE A 323 25.06 13.49 -12.53
N THR A 324 26.32 13.50 -12.12
CA THR A 324 27.28 14.51 -12.60
C THR A 324 27.74 14.07 -14.00
N ILE A 325 27.21 14.69 -15.03
CA ILE A 325 27.75 14.55 -16.38
C ILE A 325 29.06 15.36 -16.40
N LYS A 326 30.19 14.66 -16.36
CA LYS A 326 31.47 15.31 -16.65
C LYS A 326 31.45 15.72 -18.12
N GLY A 327 31.56 17.02 -18.36
CA GLY A 327 31.49 17.60 -19.70
C GLY A 327 32.51 16.92 -20.63
N GLY A 328 32.02 16.49 -21.78
CA GLY A 328 32.81 15.95 -22.88
C GLY A 328 32.69 14.45 -23.16
N GLU A 329 31.97 13.66 -22.36
CA GLU A 329 31.70 12.26 -22.68
C GLU A 329 30.42 12.12 -23.50
N LYS A 330 30.52 11.41 -24.63
CA LYS A 330 29.36 10.99 -25.42
C LYS A 330 28.66 9.87 -24.66
N VAL A 331 27.41 10.08 -24.27
CA VAL A 331 26.57 9.04 -23.66
C VAL A 331 25.81 8.33 -24.77
N PHE A 332 26.04 7.05 -24.93
CA PHE A 332 25.27 6.19 -25.83
C PHE A 332 24.16 5.52 -25.01
N LEU A 333 22.92 5.69 -25.44
CA LEU A 333 21.77 4.95 -24.93
C LEU A 333 21.35 3.95 -26.00
N GLU A 334 21.49 2.67 -25.70
CA GLU A 334 20.98 1.59 -26.53
C GLU A 334 19.55 1.25 -26.08
N ILE A 335 18.57 1.57 -26.90
CA ILE A 335 17.17 1.21 -26.70
C ILE A 335 16.78 0.32 -27.89
N ASP A 336 16.52 -0.94 -27.62
CA ASP A 336 16.05 -1.94 -28.60
C ASP A 336 16.93 -2.04 -29.88
N GLY A 337 18.26 -1.97 -29.73
CA GLY A 337 19.18 -2.06 -30.85
C GLY A 337 19.28 -0.78 -31.71
N ILE A 338 18.71 0.32 -31.23
CA ILE A 338 18.86 1.65 -31.84
C ILE A 338 19.83 2.47 -31.00
N GLU A 339 20.97 2.80 -31.59
CA GLU A 339 21.97 3.66 -30.96
C GLU A 339 21.54 5.13 -31.06
N VAL A 340 21.19 5.76 -29.95
CA VAL A 340 20.84 7.19 -29.92
C VAL A 340 22.03 7.98 -29.38
N GLN A 341 22.66 8.76 -30.24
CA GLN A 341 23.77 9.63 -29.88
C GLN A 341 23.25 10.98 -29.37
N THR A 342 23.45 11.29 -28.09
CA THR A 342 23.18 12.63 -27.56
C THR A 342 24.47 13.40 -27.41
N ASN A 343 24.54 14.58 -28.03
CA ASN A 343 25.62 15.55 -27.79
C ASN A 343 25.22 16.42 -26.60
N ALA A 344 25.93 16.29 -25.49
CA ALA A 344 25.78 17.21 -24.36
C ALA A 344 26.53 18.52 -24.71
N ASP A 345 25.81 19.51 -25.21
CA ASP A 345 26.34 20.84 -25.34
C ASP A 345 26.22 21.57 -23.99
N SER A 346 27.25 22.29 -23.61
CA SER A 346 27.41 22.97 -22.32
C SER A 346 26.54 24.21 -22.12
N SER A 347 25.45 24.36 -22.88
CA SER A 347 24.51 25.46 -22.76
C SER A 347 23.07 25.01 -22.92
N GLY A 348 22.39 24.78 -21.78
CA GLY A 348 20.95 24.83 -21.67
C GLY A 348 20.19 23.59 -22.15
N CYS A 349 19.49 22.98 -21.22
CA CYS A 349 18.43 22.01 -21.43
C CYS A 349 17.46 22.52 -22.49
N LYS A 350 17.38 21.90 -23.67
CA LYS A 350 16.27 22.05 -24.62
C LYS A 350 15.38 20.84 -24.47
N GLU A 351 14.19 21.07 -23.96
CA GLU A 351 13.09 20.11 -24.02
C GLU A 351 12.85 19.73 -25.48
N THR A 352 12.93 18.45 -25.79
CA THR A 352 12.48 17.90 -27.06
C THR A 352 11.10 17.27 -26.81
N THR A 353 10.06 17.95 -27.24
CA THR A 353 8.69 17.44 -27.35
C THR A 353 8.61 16.43 -28.52
N TRP A 354 8.01 15.29 -28.25
CA TRP A 354 7.46 14.36 -29.24
C TRP A 354 5.95 14.33 -29.17
#